data_8472cbbec9f2391823d34ced552e1bd5
#
_entry.id   8472cbbec9f2391823d34ced552e1bd5
#
_cell.length_a   1.000
_cell.length_b   1.000
_cell.length_c   1.000
_cell.angle_alpha   90.00
_cell.angle_beta   90.00
_cell.angle_gamma   90.00
#
_symmetry.space_group_name_H-M   'P 1'
#
loop_
_entity.id
_entity.type
_entity.pdbx_description
1 polymer ?
#
loop_
_entity_poly.entity_id
_entity_poly.type
_entity_poly.pdbx_seq_one_letter_code
_entity_poly.pdbx_strand_id
1 'polypeptide(L)'
;MKMVSEAVSDFKQSYNKGFGARRKHADGKVFNSTDEDFDSNFECRLELPVNANIPQEYIDSQRLRLDIYRRIAATRSESELLLIQDELRDRFGELPLNLKLLFSISRIKNQARSIGIKEILWGNGKVRISPVKLTNEELDKLSRLYSNSVYKIVIQTLIINYKSSNFMEQDLNSATSDAELLEWISSLISFITTLQPHTNTKPNSSGVN
;
A
#
# COMPACT_ATOMS: atom_id res chain seq x y z
N MET A 1 -26.70 -9.78 -10.87
CA MET A 1 -25.53 -9.22 -10.15
C MET A 1 -25.30 -9.87 -8.78
N LYS A 2 -25.42 -11.19 -8.62
CA LYS A 2 -25.19 -11.89 -7.34
C LYS A 2 -23.92 -12.75 -7.31
N MET A 3 -23.29 -13.03 -8.45
CA MET A 3 -22.14 -13.96 -8.53
C MET A 3 -20.78 -13.38 -8.15
N VAL A 4 -20.60 -12.05 -8.17
CA VAL A 4 -19.30 -11.42 -7.86
C VAL A 4 -19.13 -11.25 -6.33
N SER A 5 -20.21 -11.07 -5.58
CA SER A 5 -20.14 -10.93 -4.12
C SER A 5 -19.89 -12.28 -3.42
N GLU A 6 -20.33 -13.38 -4.01
CA GLU A 6 -20.13 -14.73 -3.48
C GLU A 6 -18.68 -15.19 -3.65
N ALA A 7 -18.06 -14.93 -4.80
CA ALA A 7 -16.66 -15.26 -5.04
C ALA A 7 -15.70 -14.48 -4.13
N VAL A 8 -16.04 -13.24 -3.77
CA VAL A 8 -15.24 -12.41 -2.83
C VAL A 8 -15.42 -12.87 -1.38
N SER A 9 -16.61 -13.37 -1.00
CA SER A 9 -16.84 -13.90 0.34
C SER A 9 -16.16 -15.25 0.54
N ASP A 10 -16.16 -16.13 -0.43
CA ASP A 10 -15.48 -17.42 -0.39
C ASP A 10 -13.96 -17.26 -0.38
N PHE A 11 -13.43 -16.23 -1.06
CA PHE A 11 -12.02 -15.90 -1.03
C PHE A 11 -11.59 -15.36 0.36
N LYS A 12 -12.42 -14.53 1.00
CA LYS A 12 -12.16 -14.06 2.39
C LYS A 12 -12.19 -15.21 3.41
N GLN A 13 -13.06 -16.19 3.22
CA GLN A 13 -13.14 -17.36 4.12
C GLN A 13 -11.96 -18.34 3.95
N SER A 14 -11.49 -18.56 2.72
CA SER A 14 -10.32 -19.42 2.48
C SER A 14 -9.01 -18.77 2.93
N TYR A 15 -8.89 -17.44 2.81
CA TYR A 15 -7.73 -16.68 3.26
C TYR A 15 -7.58 -16.70 4.80
N ASN A 16 -8.69 -16.60 5.53
CA ASN A 16 -8.68 -16.66 6.99
C ASN A 16 -8.46 -18.08 7.58
N LYS A 17 -8.71 -19.15 6.81
CA LYS A 17 -8.50 -20.54 7.28
C LYS A 17 -7.07 -21.06 7.10
N GLY A 18 -6.25 -20.43 6.26
CA GLY A 18 -4.91 -20.90 5.91
C GLY A 18 -3.77 -20.42 6.82
N PHE A 19 -3.96 -19.38 7.62
CA PHE A 19 -2.88 -18.76 8.40
C PHE A 19 -3.12 -18.68 9.90
N GLY A 20 -4.06 -19.45 10.42
CA GLY A 20 -4.44 -19.45 11.84
C GLY A 20 -4.03 -20.70 12.63
N ALA A 21 -2.94 -21.38 12.31
CA ALA A 21 -2.44 -22.47 13.15
C ALA A 21 -1.61 -21.91 14.33
N ARG A 22 -2.29 -21.56 15.41
CA ARG A 22 -1.66 -21.38 16.73
C ARG A 22 -0.92 -22.67 17.13
N ARG A 23 0.39 -22.68 17.06
CA ARG A 23 1.21 -23.62 17.81
C ARG A 23 1.26 -23.13 19.28
N LYS A 24 0.52 -23.80 20.16
CA LYS A 24 0.74 -23.74 21.60
C LYS A 24 2.04 -24.46 21.88
N HIS A 25 3.08 -23.77 22.29
CA HIS A 25 4.17 -24.35 23.07
C HIS A 25 4.07 -23.79 24.49
N ALA A 26 3.90 -24.74 25.42
CA ALA A 26 4.05 -24.50 26.83
C ALA A 26 5.54 -24.31 27.11
N ASP A 27 5.93 -23.12 27.51
CA ASP A 27 6.94 -22.90 28.55
C ASP A 27 6.94 -21.42 28.94
N GLY A 28 6.79 -21.20 30.25
CA GLY A 28 6.68 -19.87 30.81
C GLY A 28 8.05 -19.13 30.77
N LYS A 29 8.21 -18.21 29.83
CA LYS A 29 9.13 -17.10 29.95
C LYS A 29 8.37 -15.82 29.67
N VAL A 30 8.29 -14.99 30.71
CA VAL A 30 7.85 -13.59 30.60
C VAL A 30 8.87 -12.88 29.70
N PHE A 31 8.49 -12.62 28.45
CA PHE A 31 9.22 -11.73 27.59
C PHE A 31 8.83 -10.30 27.94
N ASN A 32 9.74 -9.58 28.56
CA ASN A 32 9.72 -8.13 28.58
C ASN A 32 9.82 -7.67 27.11
N SER A 33 8.71 -7.18 26.59
CA SER A 33 8.66 -6.49 25.30
C SER A 33 9.41 -5.17 25.42
N THR A 34 10.70 -5.18 25.09
CA THR A 34 11.36 -3.98 24.63
C THR A 34 10.91 -3.73 23.20
N ASP A 35 10.20 -2.61 23.03
CA ASP A 35 9.75 -2.06 21.75
C ASP A 35 10.92 -1.88 20.79
N GLU A 36 11.17 -2.80 19.87
CA GLU A 36 12.00 -2.56 18.67
C GLU A 36 12.10 -3.78 17.72
N ASP A 37 11.16 -4.69 17.74
CA ASP A 37 10.99 -5.57 16.58
C ASP A 37 10.01 -4.88 15.61
N PHE A 38 10.57 -4.08 14.70
CA PHE A 38 9.88 -3.65 13.49
C PHE A 38 9.49 -4.93 12.74
N ASP A 39 8.27 -5.39 13.01
CA ASP A 39 7.70 -6.57 12.37
C ASP A 39 7.57 -6.27 10.86
N SER A 40 8.65 -6.55 10.12
CA SER A 40 8.77 -6.33 8.68
C SER A 40 7.75 -7.15 7.87
N ASN A 41 6.87 -7.87 8.56
CA ASN A 41 5.90 -8.78 7.98
C ASN A 41 4.45 -8.26 8.02
N PHE A 42 4.22 -7.00 8.41
CA PHE A 42 2.85 -6.46 8.34
C PHE A 42 2.45 -6.13 6.91
N GLU A 43 1.21 -6.41 6.58
CA GLU A 43 0.63 -6.11 5.28
C GLU A 43 -0.04 -4.72 5.31
N CYS A 44 0.36 -3.83 4.39
CA CYS A 44 -0.29 -2.53 4.25
C CYS A 44 -1.67 -2.70 3.61
N ARG A 45 -2.72 -2.31 4.32
CA ARG A 45 -4.09 -2.28 3.80
C ARG A 45 -4.29 -1.05 2.94
N LEU A 46 -4.57 -1.27 1.66
CA LEU A 46 -4.85 -0.21 0.70
C LEU A 46 -6.26 -0.40 0.13
N GLU A 47 -7.15 0.57 0.37
CA GLU A 47 -8.50 0.60 -0.17
C GLU A 47 -8.72 1.90 -0.93
N LEU A 48 -8.68 1.85 -2.25
CA LEU A 48 -8.84 2.98 -3.15
C LEU A 48 -9.92 2.65 -4.19
N PRO A 49 -10.66 3.66 -4.70
CA PRO A 49 -11.68 3.49 -5.73
C PRO A 49 -11.04 3.40 -7.11
N VAL A 50 -10.13 2.45 -7.31
CA VAL A 50 -9.35 2.27 -8.54
C VAL A 50 -9.64 0.91 -9.15
N ASN A 51 -9.91 0.88 -10.45
CA ASN A 51 -10.14 -0.37 -11.18
C ASN A 51 -8.82 -0.96 -11.70
N ALA A 52 -8.09 -1.63 -10.81
CA ALA A 52 -6.81 -2.26 -11.10
C ALA A 52 -6.95 -3.78 -11.16
N ASN A 53 -6.86 -4.34 -12.35
CA ASN A 53 -6.97 -5.79 -12.57
C ASN A 53 -6.12 -6.27 -13.75
N ILE A 54 -6.01 -7.58 -13.88
CA ILE A 54 -5.44 -8.23 -15.06
C ILE A 54 -6.61 -8.59 -15.99
N PRO A 55 -6.78 -7.91 -17.14
CA PRO A 55 -7.87 -8.19 -18.06
C PRO A 55 -7.81 -9.62 -18.60
N GLN A 56 -8.96 -10.23 -18.81
CA GLN A 56 -9.06 -11.58 -19.37
C GLN A 56 -8.54 -11.62 -20.81
N GLU A 57 -8.73 -10.55 -21.55
CA GLU A 57 -8.26 -10.40 -22.92
C GLU A 57 -6.74 -10.36 -23.01
N TYR A 58 -6.06 -9.93 -21.93
CA TYR A 58 -4.59 -9.91 -21.87
C TYR A 58 -4.02 -11.27 -21.45
N ILE A 59 -4.64 -11.93 -20.46
CA ILE A 59 -4.29 -13.26 -20.00
C ILE A 59 -5.58 -14.07 -19.83
N ASP A 60 -5.88 -14.97 -20.76
CA ASP A 60 -7.11 -15.74 -20.74
C ASP A 60 -7.17 -16.74 -19.56
N SER A 61 -6.06 -17.38 -19.21
CA SER A 61 -6.00 -18.36 -18.13
C SER A 61 -6.23 -17.75 -16.75
N GLN A 62 -7.36 -18.06 -16.10
CA GLN A 62 -7.66 -17.63 -14.73
C GLN A 62 -6.59 -18.09 -13.73
N ARG A 63 -6.08 -19.34 -13.86
CA ARG A 63 -5.03 -19.87 -12.99
C ARG A 63 -3.77 -19.00 -13.07
N LEU A 64 -3.38 -18.63 -14.30
CA LEU A 64 -2.20 -17.80 -14.52
C LEU A 64 -2.39 -16.38 -13.98
N ARG A 65 -3.59 -15.77 -14.17
CA ARG A 65 -3.89 -14.46 -13.56
C ARG A 65 -3.75 -14.51 -12.04
N LEU A 66 -4.29 -15.55 -11.38
CA LEU A 66 -4.17 -15.70 -9.92
C LEU A 66 -2.71 -15.87 -9.47
N ASP A 67 -1.91 -16.59 -10.22
CA ASP A 67 -0.48 -16.74 -9.94
C ASP A 67 0.25 -15.37 -10.02
N ILE A 68 -0.02 -14.61 -11.08
CA ILE A 68 0.56 -13.27 -11.26
C ILE A 68 0.12 -12.32 -10.14
N TYR A 69 -1.17 -12.33 -9.74
CA TYR A 69 -1.62 -11.54 -8.59
C TYR A 69 -0.86 -11.88 -7.32
N ARG A 70 -0.61 -13.18 -7.05
CA ARG A 70 0.15 -13.62 -5.87
C ARG A 70 1.60 -13.15 -5.96
N ARG A 71 2.23 -13.27 -7.12
CA ARG A 71 3.60 -12.81 -7.35
C ARG A 71 3.73 -11.31 -7.13
N ILE A 72 2.84 -10.51 -7.71
CA ILE A 72 2.81 -9.05 -7.51
C ILE A 72 2.59 -8.69 -6.03
N ALA A 73 1.66 -9.36 -5.36
CA ALA A 73 1.38 -9.13 -3.94
C ALA A 73 2.55 -9.52 -3.02
N ALA A 74 3.37 -10.49 -3.43
CA ALA A 74 4.52 -10.96 -2.67
C ALA A 74 5.75 -10.04 -2.81
N THR A 75 5.80 -9.15 -3.81
CA THR A 75 6.95 -8.27 -4.04
C THR A 75 7.19 -7.31 -2.87
N ARG A 76 8.46 -7.04 -2.61
CA ARG A 76 8.92 -6.13 -1.56
C ARG A 76 9.77 -4.98 -2.09
N SER A 77 10.23 -5.06 -3.32
CA SER A 77 11.11 -4.09 -3.96
C SER A 77 10.61 -3.68 -5.33
N GLU A 78 11.06 -2.51 -5.79
CA GLU A 78 10.77 -2.03 -7.15
C GLU A 78 11.42 -2.94 -8.21
N SER A 79 12.61 -3.46 -7.95
CA SER A 79 13.31 -4.36 -8.87
C SER A 79 12.52 -5.65 -9.13
N GLU A 80 11.90 -6.23 -8.11
CA GLU A 80 11.04 -7.40 -8.28
C GLU A 80 9.80 -7.08 -9.12
N LEU A 81 9.19 -5.90 -8.92
CA LEU A 81 8.05 -5.47 -9.72
C LEU A 81 8.43 -5.30 -11.20
N LEU A 82 9.59 -4.68 -11.47
CA LEU A 82 10.10 -4.48 -12.82
C LEU A 82 10.34 -5.83 -13.53
N LEU A 83 10.93 -6.81 -12.86
CA LEU A 83 11.13 -8.14 -13.43
C LEU A 83 9.81 -8.80 -13.85
N ILE A 84 8.76 -8.68 -13.03
CA ILE A 84 7.43 -9.20 -13.39
C ILE A 84 6.84 -8.42 -14.57
N GLN A 85 7.01 -7.09 -14.62
CA GLN A 85 6.54 -6.28 -15.73
C GLN A 85 7.23 -6.67 -17.06
N ASP A 86 8.54 -6.86 -17.03
CA ASP A 86 9.31 -7.23 -18.21
C ASP A 86 8.94 -8.65 -18.69
N GLU A 87 8.78 -9.61 -17.78
CA GLU A 87 8.28 -10.95 -18.10
C GLU A 87 6.90 -10.90 -18.77
N LEU A 88 5.98 -10.10 -18.24
CA LEU A 88 4.64 -10.01 -18.79
C LEU A 88 4.62 -9.33 -20.15
N ARG A 89 5.46 -8.29 -20.34
CA ARG A 89 5.60 -7.61 -21.64
C ARG A 89 6.20 -8.55 -22.70
N ASP A 90 7.19 -9.34 -22.33
CA ASP A 90 7.83 -10.31 -23.23
C ASP A 90 6.86 -11.42 -23.68
N ARG A 91 6.04 -11.92 -22.76
CA ARG A 91 5.14 -13.06 -23.03
C ARG A 91 3.79 -12.68 -23.63
N PHE A 92 3.25 -11.51 -23.28
CA PHE A 92 1.87 -11.12 -23.61
C PHE A 92 1.78 -9.77 -24.32
N GLY A 93 2.91 -9.10 -24.56
CA GLY A 93 2.96 -7.79 -25.20
C GLY A 93 2.72 -6.63 -24.23
N GLU A 94 2.35 -5.47 -24.75
CA GLU A 94 2.22 -4.25 -23.97
C GLU A 94 1.21 -4.39 -22.81
N LEU A 95 1.59 -3.87 -21.65
CA LEU A 95 0.77 -3.92 -20.45
C LEU A 95 -0.49 -3.06 -20.61
N PRO A 96 -1.68 -3.60 -20.42
CA PRO A 96 -2.92 -2.82 -20.42
C PRO A 96 -2.95 -1.85 -19.23
N LEU A 97 -3.73 -0.77 -19.36
CA LEU A 97 -3.79 0.29 -18.36
C LEU A 97 -4.16 -0.23 -16.96
N ASN A 98 -5.18 -1.09 -16.87
CA ASN A 98 -5.61 -1.68 -15.59
C ASN A 98 -4.49 -2.45 -14.88
N LEU A 99 -3.63 -3.12 -15.65
CA LEU A 99 -2.47 -3.83 -15.11
C LEU A 99 -1.36 -2.84 -14.69
N LYS A 100 -1.14 -1.75 -15.42
CA LYS A 100 -0.24 -0.66 -15.01
C LYS A 100 -0.69 -0.04 -13.68
N LEU A 101 -2.01 0.18 -13.49
CA LEU A 101 -2.57 0.64 -12.22
C LEU A 101 -2.31 -0.35 -11.08
N LEU A 102 -2.43 -1.65 -11.33
CA LEU A 102 -2.12 -2.69 -10.34
C LEU A 102 -0.65 -2.63 -9.88
N PHE A 103 0.29 -2.42 -10.79
CA PHE A 103 1.69 -2.22 -10.43
C PHE A 103 1.90 -0.94 -9.62
N SER A 104 1.23 0.16 -9.97
CA SER A 104 1.29 1.41 -9.19
C SER A 104 0.77 1.23 -7.76
N ILE A 105 -0.32 0.48 -7.57
CA ILE A 105 -0.83 0.09 -6.24
C ILE A 105 0.24 -0.68 -5.45
N SER A 106 0.93 -1.62 -6.10
CA SER A 106 1.96 -2.43 -5.43
C SER A 106 3.18 -1.58 -5.03
N ARG A 107 3.59 -0.61 -5.86
CA ARG A 107 4.62 0.38 -5.51
C ARG A 107 4.24 1.20 -4.29
N ILE A 108 3.03 1.75 -4.28
CA ILE A 108 2.51 2.52 -3.15
C ILE A 108 2.52 1.67 -1.87
N LYS A 109 2.08 0.41 -1.93
CA LYS A 109 2.13 -0.51 -0.79
C LYS A 109 3.55 -0.74 -0.28
N ASN A 110 4.51 -0.96 -1.17
CA ASN A 110 5.90 -1.18 -0.81
C ASN A 110 6.52 0.08 -0.17
N GLN A 111 6.28 1.26 -0.75
CA GLN A 111 6.71 2.54 -0.17
C GLN A 111 6.06 2.79 1.19
N ALA A 112 4.75 2.61 1.33
CA ALA A 112 4.04 2.79 2.58
C ALA A 112 4.56 1.85 3.68
N ARG A 113 4.82 0.59 3.33
CA ARG A 113 5.39 -0.40 4.25
C ARG A 113 6.78 -0.01 4.72
N SER A 114 7.65 0.49 3.85
CA SER A 114 9.03 0.87 4.21
C SER A 114 9.11 1.98 5.27
N ILE A 115 8.05 2.78 5.41
CA ILE A 115 7.93 3.85 6.42
C ILE A 115 6.93 3.52 7.54
N GLY A 116 6.49 2.26 7.64
CA GLY A 116 5.64 1.78 8.72
C GLY A 116 4.16 2.13 8.62
N ILE A 117 3.67 2.61 7.47
CA ILE A 117 2.25 2.85 7.22
C ILE A 117 1.52 1.52 7.07
N LYS A 118 0.46 1.31 7.87
CA LYS A 118 -0.33 0.08 7.88
C LYS A 118 -1.63 0.19 7.08
N GLU A 119 -2.16 1.40 6.92
CA GLU A 119 -3.44 1.63 6.25
C GLU A 119 -3.41 2.89 5.40
N ILE A 120 -3.94 2.78 4.18
CA ILE A 120 -4.28 3.90 3.29
C ILE A 120 -5.71 3.64 2.80
N LEU A 121 -6.66 4.45 3.27
CA LEU A 121 -8.08 4.23 3.02
C LEU A 121 -8.70 5.48 2.38
N TRP A 122 -9.50 5.26 1.36
CA TRP A 122 -10.29 6.29 0.71
C TRP A 122 -11.70 6.37 1.27
N GLY A 123 -12.22 7.56 1.44
CA GLY A 123 -13.62 7.77 1.79
C GLY A 123 -14.04 9.24 1.65
N ASN A 124 -15.14 9.49 0.97
CA ASN A 124 -15.73 10.83 0.80
C ASN A 124 -14.74 11.88 0.27
N GLY A 125 -13.98 11.55 -0.77
CA GLY A 125 -13.01 12.47 -1.36
C GLY A 125 -11.77 12.73 -0.49
N LYS A 126 -11.51 11.88 0.50
CA LYS A 126 -10.39 12.00 1.44
C LYS A 126 -9.58 10.73 1.48
N VAL A 127 -8.28 10.89 1.66
CA VAL A 127 -7.37 9.78 1.97
C VAL A 127 -7.02 9.83 3.45
N ARG A 128 -7.17 8.70 4.13
CA ARG A 128 -6.74 8.48 5.51
C ARG A 128 -5.53 7.57 5.51
N ILE A 129 -4.45 8.00 6.16
CA ILE A 129 -3.18 7.28 6.26
C ILE A 129 -2.86 7.06 7.72
N SER A 130 -2.55 5.84 8.12
CA SER A 130 -2.17 5.50 9.51
C SER A 130 -1.30 4.23 9.61
N PRO A 131 -0.43 4.14 10.64
CA PRO A 131 0.04 5.23 11.45
C PRO A 131 1.05 6.11 10.70
N VAL A 132 1.05 7.42 10.98
CA VAL A 132 2.07 8.37 10.52
C VAL A 132 2.58 9.12 11.74
N LYS A 133 3.89 9.08 11.99
CA LYS A 133 4.52 9.83 13.08
C LYS A 133 5.04 11.14 12.51
N LEU A 134 4.48 12.26 12.93
CA LEU A 134 4.89 13.60 12.48
C LEU A 134 5.18 14.49 13.68
N THR A 135 6.26 15.24 13.60
CA THR A 135 6.59 16.34 14.53
C THR A 135 5.78 17.59 14.18
N ASN A 136 5.77 18.59 15.06
CA ASN A 136 5.08 19.86 14.79
C ASN A 136 5.67 20.59 13.56
N GLU A 137 7.00 20.52 13.37
CA GLU A 137 7.66 21.14 12.22
C GLU A 137 7.26 20.46 10.89
N GLU A 138 7.12 19.14 10.90
CA GLU A 138 6.69 18.36 9.75
C GLU A 138 5.22 18.61 9.43
N LEU A 139 4.38 18.78 10.46
CA LEU A 139 2.99 19.17 10.31
C LEU A 139 2.85 20.56 9.67
N ASP A 140 3.69 21.52 10.06
CA ASP A 140 3.72 22.84 9.44
C ASP A 140 4.12 22.79 7.97
N LYS A 141 5.11 21.98 7.61
CA LYS A 141 5.50 21.75 6.22
C LYS A 141 4.38 21.08 5.42
N LEU A 142 3.73 20.09 6.00
CA LEU A 142 2.62 19.37 5.37
C LEU A 142 1.41 20.28 5.15
N SER A 143 1.05 21.13 6.13
CA SER A 143 -0.09 22.04 6.05
C SER A 143 0.08 23.12 4.99
N ARG A 144 1.31 23.53 4.69
CA ARG A 144 1.61 24.48 3.59
C ARG A 144 1.33 23.88 2.20
N LEU A 145 1.60 22.58 2.01
CA LEU A 145 1.34 21.89 0.74
C LEU A 145 -0.09 21.36 0.65
N TYR A 146 -0.62 20.89 1.77
CA TYR A 146 -1.94 20.27 1.87
C TYR A 146 -2.79 21.06 2.87
N SER A 147 -3.27 22.24 2.48
CA SER A 147 -3.94 23.23 3.34
C SER A 147 -5.19 22.74 4.09
N ASN A 148 -5.79 21.62 3.66
CA ASN A 148 -6.96 21.01 4.31
C ASN A 148 -6.62 19.65 4.93
N SER A 149 -5.38 19.46 5.37
CA SER A 149 -4.97 18.27 6.10
C SER A 149 -5.38 18.34 7.57
N VAL A 150 -5.79 17.20 8.12
CA VAL A 150 -6.09 17.04 9.55
C VAL A 150 -5.22 15.92 10.09
N TYR A 151 -4.44 16.21 11.12
CA TYR A 151 -3.64 15.21 11.81
C TYR A 151 -4.18 14.92 13.20
N LYS A 152 -4.48 13.66 13.49
CA LYS A 152 -4.94 13.19 14.79
C LYS A 152 -3.78 12.56 15.55
N ILE A 153 -3.15 13.32 16.44
CA ILE A 153 -1.93 12.95 17.15
C ILE A 153 -2.10 11.63 17.93
N VAL A 154 -3.17 11.47 18.68
CA VAL A 154 -3.40 10.31 19.57
C VAL A 154 -3.41 9.00 18.81
N ILE A 155 -3.98 8.98 17.61
CA ILE A 155 -4.10 7.78 16.76
C ILE A 155 -3.15 7.83 15.57
N GLN A 156 -2.22 8.80 15.54
CA GLN A 156 -1.22 8.98 14.48
C GLN A 156 -1.82 8.90 13.06
N THR A 157 -2.96 9.52 12.85
CA THR A 157 -3.71 9.42 11.60
C THR A 157 -3.73 10.75 10.87
N LEU A 158 -3.27 10.72 9.63
CA LEU A 158 -3.30 11.83 8.70
C LEU A 158 -4.50 11.68 7.77
N ILE A 159 -5.29 12.76 7.63
CA ILE A 159 -6.45 12.81 6.73
C ILE A 159 -6.25 14.00 5.80
N ILE A 160 -6.25 13.76 4.50
CA ILE A 160 -6.04 14.78 3.47
C ILE A 160 -7.18 14.72 2.46
N ASN A 161 -7.74 15.89 2.12
CA ASN A 161 -8.70 16.01 1.04
C ASN A 161 -7.98 15.84 -0.31
N TYR A 162 -8.48 14.93 -1.14
CA TYR A 162 -8.06 14.86 -2.54
C TYR A 162 -8.66 16.04 -3.29
N LYS A 163 -7.79 16.87 -3.87
CA LYS A 163 -8.19 17.92 -4.81
C LYS A 163 -7.73 17.48 -6.18
N SER A 164 -8.63 16.97 -6.99
CA SER A 164 -8.39 16.90 -8.43
C SER A 164 -8.58 18.29 -9.01
N SER A 165 -7.68 18.72 -9.88
CA SER A 165 -7.81 19.96 -10.64
C SER A 165 -9.03 19.93 -11.58
N ASN A 166 -9.60 18.75 -11.84
CA ASN A 166 -10.69 18.51 -12.78
C ASN A 166 -11.91 17.82 -12.16
N PHE A 167 -12.08 17.85 -10.84
CA PHE A 167 -13.21 17.19 -10.19
C PHE A 167 -14.52 17.99 -10.35
N MET A 168 -15.16 17.83 -11.49
CA MET A 168 -16.63 17.81 -11.55
C MET A 168 -17.08 16.40 -11.15
N GLU A 169 -18.00 16.30 -10.23
CA GLU A 169 -18.45 15.11 -9.49
C GLU A 169 -18.89 13.89 -10.34
N GLN A 170 -18.72 13.89 -11.64
CA GLN A 170 -19.32 12.92 -12.57
C GLN A 170 -18.35 11.91 -13.19
N ASP A 171 -17.02 12.05 -13.09
CA ASP A 171 -16.06 11.20 -13.81
C ASP A 171 -15.17 10.32 -12.91
N LEU A 172 -15.65 9.90 -11.75
CA LEU A 172 -14.95 8.96 -10.84
C LEU A 172 -14.64 7.58 -11.43
N ASN A 173 -15.11 7.30 -12.63
CA ASN A 173 -14.96 6.00 -13.30
C ASN A 173 -14.05 6.02 -14.55
N SER A 174 -13.33 7.12 -14.83
CA SER A 174 -12.40 7.12 -15.95
C SER A 174 -11.04 6.58 -15.52
N ALA A 175 -10.44 5.73 -16.33
CA ALA A 175 -9.10 5.17 -16.06
C ALA A 175 -8.00 6.24 -15.95
N THR A 176 -8.23 7.44 -16.48
CA THR A 176 -7.37 8.62 -16.33
C THR A 176 -7.44 9.17 -14.92
N SER A 177 -8.64 9.24 -14.32
CA SER A 177 -8.85 9.65 -12.93
C SER A 177 -8.18 8.68 -11.94
N ASP A 178 -8.21 7.38 -12.24
CA ASP A 178 -7.56 6.35 -11.42
C ASP A 178 -6.03 6.53 -11.39
N ALA A 179 -5.43 6.82 -12.56
CA ALA A 179 -4.00 7.05 -12.68
C ALA A 179 -3.57 8.34 -11.92
N GLU A 180 -4.33 9.43 -12.07
CA GLU A 180 -4.09 10.70 -11.38
C GLU A 180 -4.18 10.54 -9.85
N LEU A 181 -5.18 9.79 -9.37
CA LEU A 181 -5.31 9.50 -7.95
C LEU A 181 -4.12 8.72 -7.41
N LEU A 182 -3.66 7.68 -8.12
CA LEU A 182 -2.50 6.87 -7.70
C LEU A 182 -1.21 7.69 -7.74
N GLU A 183 -1.01 8.54 -8.74
CA GLU A 183 0.14 9.43 -8.84
C GLU A 183 0.17 10.43 -7.68
N TRP A 184 -0.98 11.03 -7.36
CA TRP A 184 -1.11 11.93 -6.23
C TRP A 184 -0.81 11.22 -4.89
N ILE A 185 -1.33 10.00 -4.68
CA ILE A 185 -1.04 9.22 -3.46
C ILE A 185 0.45 8.86 -3.40
N SER A 186 1.04 8.44 -4.51
CA SER A 186 2.47 8.14 -4.59
C SER A 186 3.32 9.35 -4.23
N SER A 187 2.98 10.52 -4.73
CA SER A 187 3.65 11.80 -4.40
C SER A 187 3.49 12.15 -2.93
N LEU A 188 2.30 11.93 -2.35
CA LEU A 188 2.03 12.16 -0.93
C LEU A 188 2.86 11.21 -0.05
N ILE A 189 2.92 9.91 -0.37
CA ILE A 189 3.73 8.95 0.39
C ILE A 189 5.22 9.28 0.25
N SER A 190 5.70 9.65 -0.93
CA SER A 190 7.07 10.08 -1.14
C SER A 190 7.40 11.33 -0.31
N PHE A 191 6.48 12.30 -0.24
CA PHE A 191 6.64 13.47 0.62
C PHE A 191 6.73 13.09 2.10
N ILE A 192 5.82 12.23 2.59
CA ILE A 192 5.87 11.73 3.98
C ILE A 192 7.20 11.02 4.26
N THR A 193 7.72 10.25 3.29
CA THR A 193 9.03 9.59 3.42
C THR A 193 10.17 10.61 3.58
N THR A 194 10.12 11.75 2.89
CA THR A 194 11.14 12.81 3.05
C THR A 194 11.06 13.54 4.37
N LEU A 195 9.88 13.58 5.00
CA LEU A 195 9.68 14.17 6.31
C LEU A 195 10.23 13.29 7.44
N GLN A 196 10.18 11.97 7.28
CA GLN A 196 10.67 10.99 8.25
C GLN A 196 12.12 10.58 7.87
N PRO A 197 13.17 11.26 8.32
CA PRO A 197 14.54 10.80 8.08
C PRO A 197 14.69 9.43 8.74
N HIS A 198 15.08 8.46 7.94
CA HIS A 198 15.26 7.05 8.29
C HIS A 198 15.91 6.87 9.66
N THR A 199 15.19 6.29 10.61
CA THR A 199 15.73 5.77 11.88
C THR A 199 16.58 4.51 11.66
N ASN A 200 17.27 4.38 10.52
CA ASN A 200 18.13 3.26 10.17
C ASN A 200 19.60 3.66 10.06
N THR A 201 20.09 4.51 10.97
CA THR A 201 21.53 4.59 11.22
C THR A 201 21.80 3.91 12.57
N LYS A 202 22.13 2.60 12.56
CA LYS A 202 22.85 1.99 13.66
C LYS A 202 24.09 2.86 13.92
N PRO A 203 24.31 3.37 15.13
CA PRO A 203 25.61 3.95 15.45
C PRO A 203 26.63 2.81 15.35
N ASN A 204 27.56 2.99 14.44
CA ASN A 204 28.75 2.17 14.33
C ASN A 204 29.52 2.36 15.64
N SER A 205 29.39 1.43 16.58
CA SER A 205 30.25 1.35 17.75
C SER A 205 31.62 0.88 17.27
N SER A 206 32.39 1.81 16.72
CA SER A 206 33.84 1.66 16.59
C SER A 206 34.40 1.63 18.00
N GLY A 207 34.72 0.44 18.47
CA GLY A 207 35.54 0.27 19.64
C GLY A 207 36.89 0.96 19.43
N VAL A 208 37.26 1.74 20.39
CA VAL A 208 38.65 2.12 20.62
C VAL A 208 39.01 1.63 22.00
N ASN A 209 39.98 0.73 21.99
CA ASN A 209 40.91 0.29 23.05
C ASN A 209 40.48 0.46 24.51
#